data_88b0b42d0ce4b84fd017918167add6c2
#
_entry.id   88b0b42d0ce4b84fd017918167add6c2
#
_cell.length_a   1.000
_cell.length_b   1.000
_cell.length_c   1.000
_cell.angle_alpha   90.00
_cell.angle_beta   90.00
_cell.angle_gamma   90.00
#
_symmetry.space_group_name_H-M   'P 1'
#
loop_
_entity.id
_entity.type
_entity.pdbx_description
1 polymer ?
#
loop_
_entity_poly.entity_id
_entity_poly.type
_entity_poly.pdbx_seq_one_letter_code
_entity_poly.pdbx_strand_id
1 'polypeptide(L)'
;MGNYDWVIRSMENYSYELFNGYTFPLREYINTGLVVFNNTHKTFLREVHEFYFDNADKIVDIQTRYGTGTDQPVLNFLIHKFNQKLSLLPFEWNMQELPRLEVLDTELTFTNYGYVYHFNGIPPDYKLYNDPNKSSVYQWMEYTYNKLYNNI
;
A
#
# COMPACT_ATOMS: atom_id res chain seq x y z
N MET A 1 -4.85 13.28 6.34
CA MET A 1 -5.75 12.17 6.74
C MET A 1 -5.87 11.23 5.56
N GLY A 2 -5.36 10.01 5.68
CA GLY A 2 -5.53 9.00 4.64
C GLY A 2 -7.02 8.80 4.34
N ASN A 3 -7.33 8.30 3.16
CA ASN A 3 -8.71 8.09 2.73
C ASN A 3 -9.33 6.93 3.54
N TYR A 4 -9.78 7.21 4.76
CA TYR A 4 -10.44 6.24 5.64
C TYR A 4 -11.63 5.56 4.97
N ASP A 5 -12.34 6.29 4.10
CA ASP A 5 -13.49 5.74 3.36
C ASP A 5 -13.07 4.59 2.45
N TRP A 6 -11.87 4.67 1.86
CA TRP A 6 -11.33 3.58 1.06
C TRP A 6 -11.04 2.34 1.90
N VAL A 7 -10.43 2.53 3.08
CA VAL A 7 -10.13 1.42 4.01
C VAL A 7 -11.41 0.77 4.50
N ILE A 8 -12.40 1.56 4.93
CA ILE A 8 -13.69 1.05 5.41
C ILE A 8 -14.38 0.24 4.31
N ARG A 9 -14.52 0.79 3.10
CA ARG A 9 -15.11 0.07 1.96
C ARG A 9 -14.35 -1.21 1.63
N SER A 10 -13.02 -1.18 1.69
CA SER A 10 -12.22 -2.37 1.46
C SER A 10 -12.51 -3.43 2.52
N MET A 11 -12.51 -3.06 3.79
CA MET A 11 -12.80 -4.00 4.88
C MET A 11 -14.19 -4.61 4.75
N GLU A 12 -15.22 -3.82 4.50
CA GLU A 12 -16.60 -4.29 4.38
C GLU A 12 -16.75 -5.27 3.21
N ASN A 13 -16.27 -4.91 2.02
CA ASN A 13 -16.43 -5.72 0.83
C ASN A 13 -15.63 -7.02 0.91
N TYR A 14 -14.38 -6.98 1.34
CA TYR A 14 -13.59 -8.19 1.50
C TYR A 14 -14.10 -9.08 2.62
N SER A 15 -14.54 -8.52 3.75
CA SER A 15 -15.19 -9.27 4.83
C SER A 15 -16.36 -10.07 4.30
N TYR A 16 -17.27 -9.42 3.59
CA TYR A 16 -18.49 -10.03 3.08
C TYR A 16 -18.21 -11.05 1.96
N GLU A 17 -17.45 -10.63 0.97
CA GLU A 17 -17.26 -11.39 -0.27
C GLU A 17 -16.26 -12.53 -0.15
N LEU A 18 -15.21 -12.37 0.66
CA LEU A 18 -14.06 -13.29 0.66
C LEU A 18 -13.78 -13.95 2.02
N PHE A 19 -14.13 -13.28 3.11
CA PHE A 19 -13.79 -13.75 4.45
C PHE A 19 -14.98 -14.16 5.31
N ASN A 20 -16.14 -14.47 4.70
CA ASN A 20 -17.35 -14.99 5.36
C ASN A 20 -17.80 -14.15 6.57
N GLY A 21 -17.74 -12.82 6.44
CA GLY A 21 -18.13 -11.91 7.51
C GLY A 21 -17.08 -11.70 8.59
N TYR A 22 -15.89 -12.29 8.47
CA TYR A 22 -14.81 -12.03 9.42
C TYR A 22 -14.41 -10.55 9.41
N THR A 23 -14.21 -9.95 10.57
CA THR A 23 -13.80 -8.57 10.75
C THR A 23 -12.72 -8.44 11.81
N PHE A 24 -12.01 -7.34 11.81
CA PHE A 24 -11.05 -6.94 12.83
C PHE A 24 -11.14 -5.42 13.07
N PRO A 25 -10.63 -4.88 14.19
CA PRO A 25 -10.74 -3.45 14.47
C PRO A 25 -10.03 -2.59 13.44
N LEU A 26 -10.68 -1.54 12.94
CA LEU A 26 -10.15 -0.62 11.94
C LEU A 26 -8.79 -0.02 12.34
N ARG A 27 -8.58 0.24 13.65
CA ARG A 27 -7.30 0.76 14.17
C ARG A 27 -6.11 -0.21 13.99
N GLU A 28 -6.39 -1.46 13.69
CA GLU A 28 -5.39 -2.51 13.47
C GLU A 28 -5.11 -2.75 11.98
N TYR A 29 -5.78 -1.98 11.10
CA TYR A 29 -5.49 -2.00 9.68
C TYR A 29 -4.16 -1.30 9.41
N ILE A 30 -3.22 -2.00 8.79
CA ILE A 30 -1.89 -1.49 8.49
C ILE A 30 -1.72 -1.18 6.99
N ASN A 31 -0.86 -0.23 6.69
CA ASN A 31 -0.35 -0.06 5.33
C ASN A 31 0.70 -1.13 5.05
N THR A 32 0.61 -1.79 3.90
CA THR A 32 1.49 -2.88 3.49
C THR A 32 2.54 -2.46 2.45
N GLY A 33 2.79 -1.18 2.28
CA GLY A 33 3.81 -0.67 1.36
C GLY A 33 5.23 -1.11 1.70
N LEU A 34 5.48 -1.41 2.99
CA LEU A 34 6.68 -2.09 3.44
C LEU A 34 6.33 -3.10 4.52
N VAL A 35 6.61 -4.37 4.26
CA VAL A 35 6.41 -5.47 5.22
C VAL A 35 7.70 -6.28 5.33
N VAL A 36 8.17 -6.50 6.55
CA VAL A 36 9.40 -7.25 6.81
C VAL A 36 9.06 -8.61 7.42
N PHE A 37 9.52 -9.64 6.76
CA PHE A 37 9.35 -11.03 7.19
C PHE A 37 10.70 -11.67 7.53
N ASN A 38 10.68 -12.67 8.38
CA ASN A 38 11.83 -13.51 8.67
C ASN A 38 11.49 -14.99 8.47
N ASN A 39 12.44 -15.87 8.75
CA ASN A 39 12.28 -17.31 8.53
C ASN A 39 11.14 -17.97 9.34
N THR A 40 10.71 -17.36 10.43
CA THR A 40 9.60 -17.90 11.24
C THR A 40 8.24 -17.72 10.58
N HIS A 41 8.13 -16.82 9.59
CA HIS A 41 6.90 -16.52 8.86
C HIS A 41 6.70 -17.38 7.59
N LYS A 42 7.60 -18.34 7.31
CA LYS A 42 7.50 -19.17 6.09
C LYS A 42 6.16 -19.86 5.90
N THR A 43 5.60 -20.41 6.97
CA THR A 43 4.29 -21.08 6.92
C THR A 43 3.19 -20.08 6.59
N PHE A 44 3.16 -18.94 7.28
CA PHE A 44 2.22 -17.87 7.00
C PHE A 44 2.33 -17.37 5.55
N LEU A 45 3.54 -17.14 5.06
CA LEU A 45 3.75 -16.68 3.67
C LEU A 45 3.26 -17.70 2.64
N ARG A 46 3.37 -19.00 2.94
CA ARG A 46 2.81 -20.06 2.09
C ARG A 46 1.28 -19.99 2.06
N GLU A 47 0.65 -19.88 3.22
CA GLU A 47 -0.81 -19.71 3.34
C GLU A 47 -1.31 -18.47 2.58
N VAL A 48 -0.56 -17.35 2.69
CA VAL A 48 -0.85 -16.12 1.93
C VAL A 48 -0.77 -16.38 0.44
N HIS A 49 0.29 -17.03 -0.02
CA HIS A 49 0.47 -17.34 -1.45
C HIS A 49 -0.66 -18.25 -1.97
N GLU A 50 -0.95 -19.34 -1.27
CA GLU A 50 -2.01 -20.30 -1.63
C GLU A 50 -3.36 -19.59 -1.67
N PHE A 51 -3.66 -18.77 -0.65
CA PHE A 51 -4.90 -18.01 -0.61
C PHE A 51 -5.07 -17.07 -1.81
N TYR A 52 -4.02 -16.32 -2.16
CA TYR A 52 -4.06 -15.44 -3.34
C TYR A 52 -4.22 -16.23 -4.64
N PHE A 53 -3.52 -17.36 -4.76
CA PHE A 53 -3.62 -18.20 -5.95
C PHE A 53 -5.04 -18.76 -6.13
N ASP A 54 -5.63 -19.27 -5.07
CA ASP A 54 -6.97 -19.88 -5.09
C ASP A 54 -8.10 -18.87 -5.26
N ASN A 55 -7.86 -17.60 -4.93
CA ASN A 55 -8.90 -16.55 -4.95
C ASN A 55 -8.59 -15.40 -5.91
N ALA A 56 -7.62 -15.55 -6.82
CA ALA A 56 -7.13 -14.45 -7.66
C ALA A 56 -8.25 -13.75 -8.45
N ASP A 57 -9.09 -14.52 -9.14
CA ASP A 57 -10.19 -13.99 -9.95
C ASP A 57 -11.20 -13.22 -9.09
N LYS A 58 -11.51 -13.74 -7.92
CA LYS A 58 -12.44 -13.11 -6.99
C LYS A 58 -11.88 -11.81 -6.40
N ILE A 59 -10.59 -11.78 -6.08
CA ILE A 59 -9.91 -10.59 -5.60
C ILE A 59 -9.94 -9.49 -6.67
N VAL A 60 -9.64 -9.83 -7.92
CA VAL A 60 -9.70 -8.89 -9.05
C VAL A 60 -11.11 -8.39 -9.30
N ASP A 61 -12.11 -9.26 -9.20
CA ASP A 61 -13.52 -8.90 -9.34
C ASP A 61 -13.95 -7.90 -8.24
N ILE A 62 -13.61 -8.15 -6.98
CA ILE A 62 -13.87 -7.24 -5.86
C ILE A 62 -13.21 -5.87 -6.12
N GLN A 63 -11.93 -5.86 -6.52
CA GLN A 63 -11.23 -4.63 -6.87
C GLN A 63 -11.97 -3.84 -7.95
N THR A 64 -12.37 -4.53 -9.02
CA THR A 64 -13.02 -3.91 -10.17
C THR A 64 -14.38 -3.33 -9.82
N ARG A 65 -15.19 -4.06 -9.05
CA ARG A 65 -16.54 -3.62 -8.66
C ARG A 65 -16.56 -2.48 -7.64
N TYR A 66 -15.63 -2.49 -6.71
CA TYR A 66 -15.66 -1.57 -5.58
C TYR A 66 -14.54 -0.53 -5.56
N GLY A 67 -13.60 -0.59 -6.50
CA GLY A 67 -12.47 0.33 -6.55
C GLY A 67 -11.54 0.21 -5.33
N THR A 68 -11.36 -1.01 -4.82
CA THR A 68 -10.50 -1.31 -3.66
C THR A 68 -9.13 -1.78 -4.11
N GLY A 69 -8.16 -1.89 -3.19
CA GLY A 69 -6.87 -2.55 -3.48
C GLY A 69 -7.00 -4.06 -3.48
N THR A 70 -6.04 -4.76 -4.05
CA THR A 70 -5.98 -6.23 -4.06
C THR A 70 -5.10 -6.78 -2.95
N ASP A 71 -3.91 -6.22 -2.77
CA ASP A 71 -2.87 -6.71 -1.88
C ASP A 71 -3.11 -6.32 -0.42
N GLN A 72 -3.19 -5.03 -0.15
CA GLN A 72 -3.26 -4.50 1.20
C GLN A 72 -4.47 -4.99 2.01
N PRO A 73 -5.73 -4.94 1.49
CA PRO A 73 -6.86 -5.45 2.24
C PRO A 73 -6.75 -6.94 2.55
N VAL A 74 -6.43 -7.75 1.55
CA VAL A 74 -6.35 -9.20 1.71
C VAL A 74 -5.26 -9.59 2.70
N LEU A 75 -4.07 -8.98 2.61
CA LEU A 75 -2.99 -9.26 3.54
C LEU A 75 -3.36 -8.88 4.98
N ASN A 76 -4.05 -7.75 5.19
CA ASN A 76 -4.56 -7.38 6.50
C ASN A 76 -5.51 -8.45 7.07
N PHE A 77 -6.47 -8.93 6.27
CA PHE A 77 -7.38 -10.00 6.71
C PHE A 77 -6.62 -11.28 7.07
N LEU A 78 -5.65 -11.69 6.27
CA LEU A 78 -4.88 -12.92 6.52
C LEU A 78 -4.00 -12.79 7.77
N ILE A 79 -3.36 -11.64 7.98
CA ILE A 79 -2.58 -11.37 9.20
C ILE A 79 -3.44 -11.58 10.45
N HIS A 80 -4.63 -10.99 10.48
CA HIS A 80 -5.53 -11.10 11.63
C HIS A 80 -6.16 -12.49 11.75
N LYS A 81 -6.60 -13.09 10.64
CA LYS A 81 -7.19 -14.42 10.62
C LYS A 81 -6.22 -15.50 11.12
N PHE A 82 -4.94 -15.38 10.77
CA PHE A 82 -3.87 -16.28 11.23
C PHE A 82 -3.20 -15.81 12.52
N ASN A 83 -3.77 -14.80 13.17
CA ASN A 83 -3.31 -14.29 14.47
C ASN A 83 -1.79 -13.97 14.47
N GLN A 84 -1.31 -13.35 13.40
CA GLN A 84 0.10 -12.97 13.29
C GLN A 84 0.40 -11.78 14.21
N LYS A 85 1.48 -11.90 14.98
CA LYS A 85 1.94 -10.82 15.84
C LYS A 85 2.62 -9.74 14.98
N LEU A 86 2.09 -8.53 15.03
CA LEU A 86 2.65 -7.37 14.34
C LEU A 86 3.53 -6.52 15.23
N SER A 87 4.61 -6.01 14.66
CA SER A 87 5.38 -4.90 15.20
C SER A 87 5.40 -3.79 14.16
N LEU A 88 4.85 -2.63 14.51
CA LEU A 88 4.83 -1.50 13.60
C LEU A 88 6.23 -0.91 13.48
N LEU A 89 6.66 -0.67 12.25
CA LEU A 89 7.87 0.09 11.98
C LEU A 89 7.64 1.58 12.24
N PRO A 90 8.67 2.33 12.63
CA PRO A 90 8.62 3.78 12.66
C PRO A 90 8.20 4.35 11.30
N PHE A 91 7.59 5.54 11.30
CA PHE A 91 7.05 6.20 10.11
C PHE A 91 8.12 6.37 9.01
N GLU A 92 9.35 6.58 9.38
CA GLU A 92 10.50 6.78 8.49
C GLU A 92 10.76 5.58 7.55
N TRP A 93 10.26 4.41 7.91
CA TRP A 93 10.38 3.20 7.10
C TRP A 93 9.29 3.05 6.04
N ASN A 94 8.27 3.90 6.05
CA ASN A 94 7.21 3.86 5.05
C ASN A 94 6.53 5.23 4.94
N MET A 95 7.24 6.21 4.42
CA MET A 95 6.74 7.58 4.26
C MET A 95 5.77 7.64 3.08
N GLN A 96 4.48 7.75 3.36
CA GLN A 96 3.39 7.61 2.39
C GLN A 96 2.77 8.93 1.92
N GLU A 97 2.97 10.02 2.64
CA GLU A 97 2.31 11.30 2.36
C GLU A 97 2.98 12.09 1.22
N LEU A 98 3.87 11.45 0.47
CA LEU A 98 4.62 12.04 -0.63
C LEU A 98 3.77 12.56 -1.80
N PRO A 99 2.55 12.04 -2.09
CA PRO A 99 1.70 12.62 -3.13
C PRO A 99 1.15 14.01 -2.80
N ARG A 100 1.30 14.46 -1.55
CA ARG A 100 0.77 15.76 -1.11
C ARG A 100 1.82 16.83 -1.28
N LEU A 101 1.62 17.68 -2.29
CA LEU A 101 2.50 18.81 -2.59
C LEU A 101 2.70 19.74 -1.39
N GLU A 102 1.70 19.85 -0.50
CA GLU A 102 1.76 20.70 0.69
C GLU A 102 2.81 20.24 1.72
N VAL A 103 3.21 18.98 1.64
CA VAL A 103 4.20 18.38 2.56
C VAL A 103 5.59 18.40 1.97
N LEU A 104 5.72 18.61 0.65
CA LEU A 104 6.98 18.49 -0.08
C LEU A 104 7.52 19.90 -0.39
N ASP A 105 8.71 20.16 0.06
CA ASP A 105 9.46 21.36 -0.32
C ASP A 105 10.41 21.09 -1.50
N THR A 106 10.83 22.17 -2.15
CA THR A 106 11.73 22.11 -3.33
C THR A 106 13.13 21.60 -3.00
N GLU A 107 13.52 21.64 -1.72
CA GLU A 107 14.82 21.16 -1.24
C GLU A 107 14.81 19.67 -0.89
N LEU A 108 13.66 19.02 -0.99
CA LEU A 108 13.47 17.61 -0.63
C LEU A 108 13.93 17.29 0.80
N THR A 109 13.69 18.20 1.75
CA THR A 109 14.13 18.01 3.14
C THR A 109 13.57 16.74 3.77
N PHE A 110 12.42 16.24 3.30
CA PHE A 110 11.87 14.97 3.73
C PHE A 110 12.81 13.78 3.48
N THR A 111 13.72 13.86 2.50
CA THR A 111 14.70 12.80 2.21
C THR A 111 15.76 12.65 3.31
N ASN A 112 15.85 13.61 4.24
CA ASN A 112 16.74 13.53 5.38
C ASN A 112 16.12 12.73 6.54
N TYR A 113 14.84 12.41 6.51
CA TYR A 113 14.12 11.79 7.62
C TYR A 113 13.71 10.36 7.36
N GLY A 114 13.51 9.97 6.10
CA GLY A 114 12.99 8.67 5.73
C GLY A 114 14.06 7.70 5.25
N TYR A 115 13.79 6.42 5.47
CA TYR A 115 14.58 5.32 4.90
C TYR A 115 13.89 4.74 3.66
N VAL A 116 12.56 4.76 3.64
CA VAL A 116 11.76 4.28 2.51
C VAL A 116 10.68 5.28 2.17
N TYR A 117 10.65 5.70 0.91
CA TYR A 117 9.67 6.66 0.37
C TYR A 117 8.69 5.93 -0.51
N HIS A 118 7.43 5.93 -0.09
CA HIS A 118 6.36 5.19 -0.74
C HIS A 118 5.48 6.13 -1.57
N PHE A 119 5.70 6.16 -2.87
CA PHE A 119 4.87 6.87 -3.84
C PHE A 119 3.66 6.01 -4.21
N ASN A 120 2.63 6.04 -3.37
CA ASN A 120 1.39 5.30 -3.59
C ASN A 120 0.44 6.03 -4.55
N GLY A 121 -0.56 5.31 -5.06
CA GLY A 121 -1.57 5.88 -5.95
C GLY A 121 -1.08 6.19 -7.36
N ILE A 122 0.01 5.55 -7.80
CA ILE A 122 0.48 5.65 -9.18
C ILE A 122 -0.51 4.94 -10.10
N PRO A 123 -1.06 5.61 -11.13
CA PRO A 123 -1.93 4.97 -12.10
C PRO A 123 -1.21 3.80 -12.81
N PRO A 124 -1.89 2.69 -13.09
CA PRO A 124 -1.29 1.54 -13.77
C PRO A 124 -0.85 1.84 -15.21
N ASP A 125 -1.33 2.94 -15.79
CA ASP A 125 -0.98 3.33 -17.16
C ASP A 125 0.27 4.21 -17.19
N TYR A 126 1.43 3.58 -17.33
CA TYR A 126 2.72 4.26 -17.47
C TYR A 126 2.85 5.09 -18.77
N LYS A 127 1.91 5.01 -19.70
CA LYS A 127 1.85 5.91 -20.86
C LYS A 127 1.65 7.36 -20.42
N LEU A 128 1.06 7.58 -19.26
CA LEU A 128 0.96 8.90 -18.63
C LEU A 128 2.32 9.45 -18.17
N TYR A 129 3.37 8.67 -18.21
CA TYR A 129 4.72 9.13 -17.82
C TYR A 129 5.21 10.32 -18.68
N ASN A 130 4.81 10.35 -19.94
CA ASN A 130 5.14 11.45 -20.88
C ASN A 130 3.99 12.46 -21.08
N ASP A 131 2.90 12.35 -20.31
CA ASP A 131 1.78 13.28 -20.39
C ASP A 131 2.11 14.56 -19.63
N PRO A 132 1.95 15.75 -20.24
CA PRO A 132 2.12 17.03 -19.55
C PRO A 132 1.13 17.21 -18.38
N ASN A 133 0.05 16.43 -18.35
CA ASN A 133 -0.89 16.38 -17.24
C ASN A 133 -0.58 15.25 -16.23
N LYS A 134 0.67 14.83 -16.13
CA LYS A 134 1.12 13.83 -15.17
C LYS A 134 0.52 14.05 -13.77
N SER A 135 0.13 12.98 -13.11
CA SER A 135 -0.26 13.08 -11.71
C SER A 135 0.88 13.68 -10.88
N SER A 136 0.55 14.44 -9.86
CA SER A 136 1.54 15.04 -8.95
C SER A 136 2.52 14.00 -8.36
N VAL A 137 2.05 12.76 -8.18
CA VAL A 137 2.88 11.64 -7.69
C VAL A 137 4.03 11.33 -8.65
N TYR A 138 3.75 11.24 -9.96
CA TYR A 138 4.81 10.99 -10.95
C TYR A 138 5.80 12.13 -11.04
N GLN A 139 5.32 13.36 -11.03
CA GLN A 139 6.17 14.54 -11.08
C GLN A 139 7.14 14.57 -9.89
N TRP A 140 6.64 14.26 -8.69
CA TRP A 140 7.47 14.23 -7.50
C TRP A 140 8.43 13.06 -7.45
N MET A 141 8.02 11.89 -7.92
CA MET A 141 8.91 10.74 -8.03
C MET A 141 10.06 11.03 -9.00
N GLU A 142 9.74 11.58 -10.19
CA GLU A 142 10.72 11.96 -11.19
C GLU A 142 11.65 13.07 -10.67
N TYR A 143 11.11 14.11 -10.06
CA TYR A 143 11.88 15.19 -9.46
C TYR A 143 12.82 14.68 -8.36
N THR A 144 12.32 13.85 -7.45
CA THR A 144 13.11 13.24 -6.38
C THR A 144 14.24 12.38 -6.94
N TYR A 145 13.92 11.53 -7.92
CA TYR A 145 14.92 10.70 -8.60
C TYR A 145 16.01 11.55 -9.25
N ASN A 146 15.62 12.54 -10.04
CA ASN A 146 16.56 13.39 -10.75
C ASN A 146 17.47 14.18 -9.79
N LYS A 147 16.91 14.70 -8.70
CA LYS A 147 17.69 15.45 -7.72
C LYS A 147 18.67 14.56 -6.93
N LEU A 148 18.30 13.32 -6.64
CA LEU A 148 19.15 12.40 -5.88
C LEU A 148 20.23 11.72 -6.74
N TYR A 149 19.96 11.47 -8.02
CA TYR A 149 20.81 10.62 -8.85
C TYR A 149 21.42 11.30 -10.08
N ASN A 150 20.83 12.38 -10.59
CA ASN A 150 21.29 13.04 -11.82
C ASN A 150 22.03 14.38 -11.57
N ASN A 151 22.11 14.85 -10.34
CA ASN A 151 22.88 16.03 -9.94
C ASN A 151 24.26 15.68 -9.33
N ILE A 152 24.82 14.53 -9.71
CA ILE A 152 26.19 14.16 -9.40
C ILE A 152 27.10 14.57 -10.56
#